data_d3bf45eecf4bac29edae5905cadb9c98
#
_entry.id   d3bf45eecf4bac29edae5905cadb9c98
#
_cell.length_a   1.000
_cell.length_b   1.000
_cell.length_c   1.000
_cell.angle_alpha   90.00
_cell.angle_beta   90.00
_cell.angle_gamma   90.00
#
_symmetry.space_group_name_H-M   'P 1'
#
loop_
_entity.id
_entity.type
_entity.pdbx_description
1 polymer ?
#
loop_
_entity_poly.entity_id
_entity_poly.type
_entity_poly.pdbx_seq_one_letter_code
_entity_poly.pdbx_strand_id
1 'polypeptide(L)'
;MRMMKNNNNEIVMVTGIDHGYGNMKTATRCFPSGVARYDKEPIFQNNLLVYNGMYYQIGEEHKEFCAEKTQDEDYYVLTLAAIARELDGKGMNRAKVHIAAGLPLTWVATQKEDFQKYLLQNESVDFIFRNKEYHVEFAGADIYPQGFAAAFYRLQDFKGINMLVDIGNGTMNIMYINNSRPLEKKCFTEKYGTHQCVLAVRESLLKELGTVVDDLVIEQVIRTGTADIGEKYLIVIRKAAGDYTKEIFHKLREREYNPELMRLYVVGGGGCMIQNFGEYDKSRVTIVRDICATAKGYEAMTVRKIQRNGGMLV
;
A
#
# COMPACT_ATOMS: atom_id res chain seq x y z
N MET A 1 -12.78 7.74 1.01
CA MET A 1 -12.89 9.19 0.71
C MET A 1 -13.90 9.86 1.65
N ARG A 2 -13.50 10.90 2.38
CA ARG A 2 -14.34 11.64 3.35
C ARG A 2 -14.60 13.05 2.88
N MET A 3 -15.82 13.54 3.09
CA MET A 3 -16.20 14.92 2.76
C MET A 3 -15.92 15.84 3.95
N MET A 4 -15.29 16.98 3.66
CA MET A 4 -14.90 18.00 4.63
C MET A 4 -15.30 19.37 4.12
N LYS A 5 -15.68 20.28 5.01
CA LYS A 5 -15.64 21.71 4.72
C LYS A 5 -14.29 22.26 5.18
N ASN A 6 -13.56 22.90 4.27
CA ASN A 6 -12.32 23.61 4.61
C ASN A 6 -12.61 24.97 5.28
N ASN A 7 -11.56 25.71 5.64
CA ASN A 7 -11.71 27.03 6.30
C ASN A 7 -12.43 28.07 5.43
N ASN A 8 -12.44 27.87 4.12
CA ASN A 8 -13.15 28.73 3.16
C ASN A 8 -14.60 28.29 2.93
N ASN A 9 -15.11 27.35 3.74
CA ASN A 9 -16.45 26.78 3.63
C ASN A 9 -16.70 25.96 2.33
N GLU A 10 -15.63 25.59 1.59
CA GLU A 10 -15.72 24.77 0.40
C GLU A 10 -15.76 23.28 0.77
N ILE A 11 -16.52 22.50 0.02
CA ILE A 11 -16.57 21.04 0.18
C ILE A 11 -15.35 20.44 -0.52
N VAL A 12 -14.49 19.77 0.25
CA VAL A 12 -13.30 19.08 -0.21
C VAL A 12 -13.42 17.59 0.14
N MET A 13 -13.08 16.74 -0.79
CA MET A 13 -13.05 15.29 -0.59
C MET A 13 -11.63 14.83 -0.28
N VAL A 14 -11.39 14.40 0.94
CA VAL A 14 -10.10 13.81 1.34
C VAL A 14 -10.03 12.36 0.87
N THR A 15 -9.00 12.04 0.11
CA THR A 15 -8.76 10.68 -0.43
C THR A 15 -7.42 10.15 0.02
N GLY A 16 -7.43 9.09 0.81
CA GLY A 16 -6.21 8.35 1.17
C GLY A 16 -5.79 7.43 0.03
N ILE A 17 -4.54 7.56 -0.45
CA ILE A 17 -3.98 6.77 -1.55
C ILE A 17 -2.63 6.18 -1.14
N ASP A 18 -2.56 4.86 -1.07
CA ASP A 18 -1.34 4.11 -0.83
C ASP A 18 -0.79 3.61 -2.17
N HIS A 19 0.31 4.24 -2.62
CA HIS A 19 1.01 3.95 -3.87
C HIS A 19 1.96 2.76 -3.68
N GLY A 20 1.41 1.56 -3.61
CA GLY A 20 2.20 0.33 -3.51
C GLY A 20 2.76 -0.14 -4.86
N TYR A 21 3.87 -0.87 -4.84
CA TYR A 21 4.47 -1.45 -6.07
C TYR A 21 3.61 -2.53 -6.71
N GLY A 22 3.00 -3.40 -5.90
CA GLY A 22 2.12 -4.45 -6.42
C GLY A 22 0.67 -3.99 -6.59
N ASN A 23 0.18 -3.16 -5.66
CA ASN A 23 -1.20 -2.71 -5.65
C ASN A 23 -1.34 -1.27 -5.18
N MET A 24 -2.15 -0.51 -5.88
CA MET A 24 -2.72 0.75 -5.42
C MET A 24 -3.85 0.48 -4.43
N LYS A 25 -3.91 1.23 -3.35
CA LYS A 25 -5.00 1.11 -2.38
C LYS A 25 -5.56 2.47 -2.02
N THR A 26 -6.86 2.54 -1.90
CA THR A 26 -7.57 3.67 -1.30
C THR A 26 -8.21 3.23 0.00
N ALA A 27 -9.02 4.08 0.64
CA ALA A 27 -9.75 3.67 1.83
C ALA A 27 -10.74 2.51 1.58
N THR A 28 -11.22 2.35 0.34
CA THR A 28 -12.26 1.37 -0.01
C THR A 28 -11.92 0.46 -1.20
N ARG A 29 -10.85 0.73 -1.93
CA ARG A 29 -10.48 0.01 -3.16
C ARG A 29 -9.04 -0.50 -3.11
N CYS A 30 -8.81 -1.62 -3.79
CA CYS A 30 -7.49 -2.18 -4.04
C CYS A 30 -7.46 -2.67 -5.49
N PHE A 31 -6.40 -2.33 -6.24
CA PHE A 31 -6.23 -2.74 -7.63
C PHE A 31 -4.74 -2.80 -7.99
N PRO A 32 -4.32 -3.62 -8.98
CA PRO A 32 -2.92 -3.74 -9.36
C PRO A 32 -2.33 -2.41 -9.85
N SER A 33 -1.04 -2.18 -9.55
CA SER A 33 -0.31 -0.96 -9.90
C SER A 33 0.31 -0.99 -11.30
N GLY A 34 0.12 -2.06 -12.07
CA GLY A 34 0.61 -2.13 -13.44
C GLY A 34 -0.10 -1.13 -14.35
N VAL A 35 0.64 -0.56 -15.30
CA VAL A 35 0.14 0.38 -16.31
C VAL A 35 0.76 0.03 -17.65
N ALA A 36 -0.07 -0.29 -18.64
CA ALA A 36 0.36 -0.39 -20.03
C ALA A 36 -0.09 0.88 -20.77
N ARG A 37 0.84 1.48 -21.54
CA ARG A 37 0.61 2.75 -22.26
C ARG A 37 0.46 2.48 -23.75
N TYR A 38 -0.52 3.13 -24.36
CA TYR A 38 -0.81 3.01 -25.80
C TYR A 38 -1.01 4.38 -26.45
N ASP A 39 -0.46 4.56 -27.66
CA ASP A 39 -0.67 5.76 -28.49
C ASP A 39 -1.99 5.74 -29.27
N LYS A 40 -2.62 4.56 -29.34
CA LYS A 40 -3.92 4.34 -30.00
C LYS A 40 -4.83 3.58 -29.07
N GLU A 41 -6.13 3.79 -29.26
CA GLU A 41 -7.14 3.13 -28.45
C GLU A 41 -7.02 1.60 -28.53
N PRO A 42 -6.83 0.89 -27.40
CA PRO A 42 -6.71 -0.56 -27.34
C PRO A 42 -8.06 -1.23 -27.55
N ILE A 43 -8.05 -2.49 -28.03
CA ILE A 43 -9.25 -3.30 -28.25
C ILE A 43 -9.96 -3.59 -26.90
N PHE A 44 -9.19 -3.90 -25.87
CA PHE A 44 -9.71 -4.17 -24.53
C PHE A 44 -9.72 -2.89 -23.71
N GLN A 45 -10.89 -2.44 -23.29
CA GLN A 45 -11.09 -1.15 -22.59
C GLN A 45 -11.41 -1.31 -21.09
N ASN A 46 -11.30 -2.51 -20.55
CA ASN A 46 -11.55 -2.77 -19.13
C ASN A 46 -10.51 -2.04 -18.26
N ASN A 47 -10.88 -1.03 -17.53
CA ASN A 47 -9.96 -0.17 -16.75
C ASN A 47 -9.08 0.77 -17.62
N LEU A 48 -9.53 1.13 -18.79
CA LEU A 48 -8.86 2.11 -19.64
C LEU A 48 -9.01 3.50 -19.02
N LEU A 49 -7.89 4.21 -18.89
CA LEU A 49 -7.82 5.63 -18.54
C LEU A 49 -7.29 6.39 -19.74
N VAL A 50 -7.96 7.48 -20.13
CA VAL A 50 -7.52 8.38 -21.19
C VAL A 50 -7.19 9.74 -20.57
N TYR A 51 -5.95 10.17 -20.75
CA TYR A 51 -5.44 11.43 -20.22
C TYR A 51 -4.41 12.03 -21.19
N ASN A 52 -4.53 13.32 -21.47
CA ASN A 52 -3.67 14.04 -22.41
C ASN A 52 -3.53 13.37 -23.80
N GLY A 53 -4.61 12.75 -24.31
CA GLY A 53 -4.61 12.07 -25.61
C GLY A 53 -3.94 10.72 -25.63
N MET A 54 -3.45 10.24 -24.49
CA MET A 54 -2.83 8.91 -24.34
C MET A 54 -3.78 7.94 -23.64
N TYR A 55 -3.62 6.66 -23.93
CA TYR A 55 -4.42 5.57 -23.38
C TYR A 55 -3.58 4.76 -22.41
N TYR A 56 -4.09 4.54 -21.20
CA TYR A 56 -3.42 3.80 -20.13
C TYR A 56 -4.32 2.66 -19.65
N GLN A 57 -3.88 1.43 -19.84
CA GLN A 57 -4.58 0.25 -19.32
C GLN A 57 -4.11 -0.01 -17.88
N ILE A 58 -5.01 0.19 -16.94
CA ILE A 58 -4.70 0.07 -15.51
C ILE A 58 -4.89 -1.37 -15.04
N GLY A 59 -3.87 -1.92 -14.37
CA GLY A 59 -3.89 -3.26 -13.80
C GLY A 59 -3.26 -4.34 -14.69
N GLU A 60 -2.70 -3.95 -15.81
CA GLU A 60 -1.87 -4.81 -16.65
C GLU A 60 -0.39 -4.58 -16.35
N GLU A 61 0.41 -5.65 -16.51
CA GLU A 61 1.83 -5.71 -16.17
C GLU A 61 2.14 -5.56 -14.67
N HIS A 62 3.36 -5.89 -14.28
CA HIS A 62 3.87 -5.66 -12.93
C HIS A 62 4.78 -4.45 -12.92
N LYS A 63 4.53 -3.54 -11.98
CA LYS A 63 5.40 -2.38 -11.81
C LYS A 63 6.69 -2.78 -11.11
N GLU A 64 7.83 -2.49 -11.73
CA GLU A 64 9.13 -2.67 -11.11
C GLU A 64 9.36 -1.67 -9.97
N PHE A 65 10.26 -2.02 -9.06
CA PHE A 65 10.67 -1.13 -7.98
C PHE A 65 11.37 0.10 -8.54
N CYS A 66 10.82 1.29 -8.30
CA CYS A 66 11.44 2.57 -8.59
C CYS A 66 11.76 3.30 -7.29
N ALA A 67 13.02 3.71 -7.10
CA ALA A 67 13.47 4.42 -5.90
C ALA A 67 12.91 5.86 -5.82
N GLU A 68 12.54 6.47 -6.96
CA GLU A 68 11.99 7.81 -7.04
C GLU A 68 10.65 7.80 -7.77
N LYS A 69 9.56 7.83 -7.01
CA LYS A 69 8.18 7.79 -7.55
C LYS A 69 7.86 8.98 -8.46
N THR A 70 8.56 10.09 -8.32
CA THR A 70 8.34 11.32 -9.09
C THR A 70 8.87 11.25 -10.52
N GLN A 71 9.77 10.31 -10.82
CA GLN A 71 10.30 10.10 -12.18
C GLN A 71 9.39 9.21 -13.04
N ASP A 72 8.34 8.66 -12.47
CA ASP A 72 7.47 7.69 -13.09
C ASP A 72 6.06 8.27 -13.25
N GLU A 73 5.70 8.65 -14.48
CA GLU A 73 4.40 9.23 -14.83
C GLU A 73 3.21 8.34 -14.46
N ASP A 74 3.43 7.03 -14.39
CA ASP A 74 2.38 6.06 -14.06
C ASP A 74 1.76 6.29 -12.68
N TYR A 75 2.55 6.75 -11.68
CA TYR A 75 1.98 7.02 -10.36
C TYR A 75 0.95 8.15 -10.37
N TYR A 76 1.11 9.13 -11.28
CA TYR A 76 0.10 10.17 -11.45
C TYR A 76 -1.18 9.60 -12.08
N VAL A 77 -1.04 8.82 -13.14
CA VAL A 77 -2.15 8.14 -13.82
C VAL A 77 -2.87 7.17 -12.86
N LEU A 78 -2.12 6.43 -12.06
CA LEU A 78 -2.66 5.56 -11.01
C LEU A 78 -3.41 6.35 -9.93
N THR A 79 -2.94 7.57 -9.60
CA THR A 79 -3.65 8.49 -8.68
C THR A 79 -4.99 8.92 -9.26
N LEU A 80 -5.05 9.28 -10.54
CA LEU A 80 -6.31 9.62 -11.23
C LEU A 80 -7.27 8.43 -11.23
N ALA A 81 -6.79 7.22 -11.55
CA ALA A 81 -7.58 6.00 -11.50
C ALA A 81 -8.12 5.68 -10.09
N ALA A 82 -7.31 5.93 -9.05
CA ALA A 82 -7.71 5.75 -7.66
C ALA A 82 -8.83 6.73 -7.26
N ILE A 83 -8.69 8.01 -7.63
CA ILE A 83 -9.70 9.04 -7.39
C ILE A 83 -11.00 8.70 -8.13
N ALA A 84 -10.92 8.33 -9.41
CA ALA A 84 -12.09 7.97 -10.21
C ALA A 84 -12.88 6.80 -9.58
N ARG A 85 -12.18 5.75 -9.10
CA ARG A 85 -12.82 4.60 -8.43
C ARG A 85 -13.52 4.98 -7.12
N GLU A 86 -12.98 5.92 -6.37
CA GLU A 86 -13.59 6.43 -5.14
C GLU A 86 -14.81 7.31 -5.46
N LEU A 87 -14.74 8.17 -6.47
CA LEU A 87 -15.84 9.01 -6.92
C LEU A 87 -16.99 8.17 -7.50
N ASP A 88 -16.65 7.17 -8.32
CA ASP A 88 -17.65 6.27 -8.90
C ASP A 88 -18.44 5.52 -7.83
N GLY A 89 -17.77 5.04 -6.78
CA GLY A 89 -18.41 4.43 -5.62
C GLY A 89 -19.38 5.35 -4.85
N LYS A 90 -19.35 6.66 -5.14
CA LYS A 90 -20.27 7.69 -4.60
C LYS A 90 -21.26 8.22 -5.64
N GLY A 91 -21.24 7.69 -6.86
CA GLY A 91 -22.06 8.19 -7.98
C GLY A 91 -21.63 9.56 -8.49
N MET A 92 -20.39 10.00 -8.22
CA MET A 92 -19.85 11.30 -8.58
C MET A 92 -18.84 11.18 -9.72
N ASN A 93 -18.67 12.27 -10.46
CA ASN A 93 -17.62 12.40 -11.48
C ASN A 93 -16.94 13.77 -11.47
N ARG A 94 -17.32 14.63 -10.52
CA ARG A 94 -16.67 15.93 -10.28
C ARG A 94 -16.43 16.12 -8.79
N ALA A 95 -15.26 16.57 -8.41
CA ALA A 95 -14.94 16.89 -7.02
C ALA A 95 -13.72 17.77 -6.88
N LYS A 96 -13.67 18.54 -5.80
CA LYS A 96 -12.45 19.15 -5.28
C LYS A 96 -11.81 18.16 -4.30
N VAL A 97 -10.59 17.68 -4.60
CA VAL A 97 -9.94 16.58 -3.89
C VAL A 97 -8.69 17.05 -3.16
N HIS A 98 -8.55 16.65 -1.90
CA HIS A 98 -7.30 16.71 -1.15
C HIS A 98 -6.69 15.33 -1.07
N ILE A 99 -5.50 15.16 -1.63
CA ILE A 99 -4.80 13.88 -1.66
C ILE A 99 -4.08 13.66 -0.32
N ALA A 100 -4.29 12.49 0.29
CA ALA A 100 -3.52 12.03 1.43
C ALA A 100 -2.72 10.79 1.01
N ALA A 101 -1.40 10.93 0.85
CA ALA A 101 -0.54 9.87 0.34
C ALA A 101 0.66 9.62 1.27
N GLY A 102 1.53 8.70 0.90
CA GLY A 102 2.69 8.41 1.72
C GLY A 102 3.91 7.91 0.97
N LEU A 103 5.04 8.04 1.66
CA LEU A 103 6.35 7.55 1.27
C LEU A 103 6.92 6.64 2.36
N PRO A 104 7.84 5.71 2.02
CA PRO A 104 8.64 5.04 3.04
C PRO A 104 9.24 6.07 4.01
N LEU A 105 9.26 5.74 5.29
CA LEU A 105 9.67 6.72 6.32
C LEU A 105 11.02 7.36 6.05
N THR A 106 11.99 6.56 5.57
CA THR A 106 13.35 7.02 5.22
C THR A 106 13.37 8.03 4.07
N TRP A 107 12.32 8.06 3.23
CA TRP A 107 12.21 8.96 2.07
C TRP A 107 11.41 10.23 2.36
N VAL A 108 10.57 10.21 3.40
CA VAL A 108 9.72 11.36 3.73
C VAL A 108 10.55 12.63 3.93
N ALA A 109 11.69 12.53 4.62
CA ALA A 109 12.53 13.69 4.90
C ALA A 109 13.11 14.37 3.65
N THR A 110 13.35 13.61 2.58
CA THR A 110 14.05 14.07 1.37
C THR A 110 13.14 14.25 0.15
N GLN A 111 12.06 13.46 0.04
CA GLN A 111 11.22 13.40 -1.17
C GLN A 111 9.80 13.93 -0.96
N LYS A 112 9.43 14.32 0.27
CA LYS A 112 8.05 14.76 0.59
C LYS A 112 7.57 15.91 -0.28
N GLU A 113 8.36 16.97 -0.40
CA GLU A 113 7.98 18.17 -1.15
C GLU A 113 7.89 17.90 -2.65
N ASP A 114 8.82 17.12 -3.19
CA ASP A 114 8.82 16.79 -4.61
C ASP A 114 7.67 15.86 -4.97
N PHE A 115 7.36 14.89 -4.11
CA PHE A 115 6.21 14.02 -4.32
C PHE A 115 4.88 14.78 -4.18
N GLN A 116 4.81 15.75 -3.27
CA GLN A 116 3.65 16.64 -3.15
C GLN A 116 3.45 17.49 -4.41
N LYS A 117 4.52 18.12 -4.93
CA LYS A 117 4.48 18.87 -6.19
C LYS A 117 4.08 18.00 -7.38
N TYR A 118 4.62 16.78 -7.44
CA TYR A 118 4.29 15.82 -8.47
C TYR A 118 2.79 15.46 -8.47
N LEU A 119 2.20 15.21 -7.31
CA LEU A 119 0.77 14.91 -7.19
C LEU A 119 -0.11 16.12 -7.54
N LEU A 120 0.40 17.35 -7.36
CA LEU A 120 -0.29 18.60 -7.61
C LEU A 120 0.23 19.32 -8.87
N GLN A 121 0.80 18.57 -9.85
CA GLN A 121 1.36 19.15 -11.07
C GLN A 121 0.33 19.87 -11.96
N ASN A 122 -0.96 19.64 -11.73
CA ASN A 122 -2.07 20.37 -12.33
C ASN A 122 -2.97 20.92 -11.22
N GLU A 123 -3.58 22.10 -11.41
CA GLU A 123 -4.61 22.64 -10.49
C GLU A 123 -5.93 21.89 -10.64
N SER A 124 -6.25 21.51 -11.87
CA SER A 124 -7.41 20.65 -12.22
C SER A 124 -7.07 19.73 -13.37
N VAL A 125 -7.81 18.65 -13.50
CA VAL A 125 -7.61 17.65 -14.54
C VAL A 125 -8.93 17.08 -15.04
N ASP A 126 -9.05 16.99 -16.36
CA ASP A 126 -10.10 16.26 -17.07
C ASP A 126 -9.51 14.96 -17.62
N PHE A 127 -10.17 13.85 -17.39
CA PHE A 127 -9.76 12.56 -17.90
C PHE A 127 -10.98 11.62 -18.03
N ILE A 128 -10.81 10.56 -18.83
CA ILE A 128 -11.84 9.52 -18.98
C ILE A 128 -11.34 8.25 -18.28
N PHE A 129 -12.18 7.62 -17.48
CA PHE A 129 -11.88 6.32 -16.90
C PHE A 129 -13.10 5.40 -17.04
N ARG A 130 -12.91 4.23 -17.65
CA ARG A 130 -13.97 3.26 -17.95
C ARG A 130 -15.15 3.90 -18.68
N ASN A 131 -14.85 4.65 -19.74
CA ASN A 131 -15.83 5.36 -20.59
C ASN A 131 -16.68 6.41 -19.84
N LYS A 132 -16.23 6.89 -18.68
CA LYS A 132 -16.86 7.95 -17.90
C LYS A 132 -15.93 9.13 -17.76
N GLU A 133 -16.40 10.33 -18.05
CA GLU A 133 -15.64 11.57 -17.90
C GLU A 133 -15.58 11.98 -16.43
N TYR A 134 -14.39 12.43 -15.99
CA TYR A 134 -14.13 12.95 -14.65
C TYR A 134 -13.49 14.32 -14.74
N HIS A 135 -13.90 15.21 -13.85
CA HIS A 135 -13.27 16.50 -13.61
C HIS A 135 -12.87 16.59 -12.13
N VAL A 136 -11.58 16.79 -11.87
CA VAL A 136 -11.02 16.84 -10.52
C VAL A 136 -10.23 18.13 -10.34
N GLU A 137 -10.60 18.93 -9.33
CA GLU A 137 -9.78 20.05 -8.84
C GLU A 137 -8.96 19.59 -7.65
N PHE A 138 -7.70 19.98 -7.54
CA PHE A 138 -6.84 19.62 -6.40
C PHE A 138 -6.82 20.75 -5.36
N ALA A 139 -7.31 20.45 -4.14
CA ALA A 139 -7.28 21.36 -3.00
C ALA A 139 -5.93 21.33 -2.27
N GLY A 140 -5.12 20.29 -2.49
CA GLY A 140 -3.82 20.10 -1.86
C GLY A 140 -3.46 18.63 -1.70
N ALA A 141 -2.27 18.37 -1.17
CA ALA A 141 -1.81 17.04 -0.85
C ALA A 141 -1.04 17.01 0.48
N ASP A 142 -1.23 15.97 1.27
CA ASP A 142 -0.45 15.67 2.47
C ASP A 142 0.30 14.37 2.29
N ILE A 143 1.58 14.35 2.65
CA ILE A 143 2.46 13.18 2.54
C ILE A 143 2.86 12.70 3.94
N TYR A 144 2.63 11.42 4.21
CA TYR A 144 2.83 10.76 5.49
C TYR A 144 3.81 9.58 5.40
N PRO A 145 4.41 9.14 6.51
CA PRO A 145 5.17 7.90 6.54
C PRO A 145 4.28 6.67 6.30
N GLN A 146 4.65 5.83 5.33
CA GLN A 146 4.02 4.52 5.13
C GLN A 146 4.15 3.64 6.38
N GLY A 147 3.24 2.70 6.56
CA GLY A 147 3.22 1.80 7.70
C GLY A 147 2.68 2.46 8.98
N PHE A 148 3.25 3.61 9.39
CA PHE A 148 2.77 4.33 10.60
C PHE A 148 1.30 4.73 10.49
N ALA A 149 0.87 5.17 9.32
CA ALA A 149 -0.52 5.52 9.08
C ALA A 149 -1.48 4.35 9.28
N ALA A 150 -1.08 3.11 8.95
CA ALA A 150 -1.90 1.92 9.19
C ALA A 150 -2.19 1.67 10.68
N ALA A 151 -1.29 2.13 11.56
CA ALA A 151 -1.46 2.05 13.00
C ALA A 151 -2.24 3.22 13.62
N PHE A 152 -2.62 4.24 12.82
CA PHE A 152 -3.21 5.49 13.33
C PHE A 152 -4.41 5.27 14.26
N TYR A 153 -5.32 4.36 13.94
CA TYR A 153 -6.49 4.06 14.78
C TYR A 153 -6.16 3.24 16.03
N ARG A 154 -4.93 2.72 16.12
CA ARG A 154 -4.46 1.86 17.21
C ARG A 154 -3.29 2.49 17.98
N LEU A 155 -2.98 3.75 17.75
CA LEU A 155 -1.84 4.42 18.41
C LEU A 155 -1.90 4.34 19.94
N GLN A 156 -3.11 4.34 20.52
CA GLN A 156 -3.31 4.17 21.96
C GLN A 156 -2.85 2.81 22.51
N ASP A 157 -2.72 1.79 21.63
CA ASP A 157 -2.27 0.44 22.01
C ASP A 157 -0.73 0.40 22.18
N PHE A 158 -0.01 1.40 21.64
CA PHE A 158 1.47 1.46 21.63
C PHE A 158 1.98 2.12 22.92
N LYS A 159 1.81 1.41 24.05
CA LYS A 159 2.42 1.79 25.34
C LYS A 159 3.85 1.23 25.43
N GLY A 160 4.80 2.05 25.89
CA GLY A 160 6.22 1.67 25.93
C GLY A 160 6.81 1.51 24.53
N ILE A 161 7.83 0.67 24.42
CA ILE A 161 8.53 0.37 23.16
C ILE A 161 7.85 -0.79 22.45
N ASN A 162 7.54 -0.59 21.18
CA ASN A 162 6.92 -1.58 20.30
C ASN A 162 7.60 -1.53 18.92
N MET A 163 7.44 -2.60 18.14
CA MET A 163 7.88 -2.63 16.76
C MET A 163 6.66 -2.69 15.83
N LEU A 164 6.64 -1.83 14.83
CA LEU A 164 5.68 -1.87 13.71
C LEU A 164 6.42 -2.31 12.46
N VAL A 165 5.89 -3.27 11.76
CA VAL A 165 6.45 -3.83 10.52
C VAL A 165 5.40 -3.77 9.43
N ASP A 166 5.72 -3.06 8.34
CA ASP A 166 4.89 -3.01 7.14
C ASP A 166 5.52 -3.90 6.06
N ILE A 167 4.88 -5.04 5.78
CA ILE A 167 5.35 -6.00 4.79
C ILE A 167 4.53 -5.79 3.52
N GLY A 168 5.14 -5.11 2.55
CA GLY A 168 4.60 -4.88 1.22
C GLY A 168 4.91 -6.00 0.23
N ASN A 169 4.76 -5.70 -1.07
CA ASN A 169 5.11 -6.64 -2.13
C ASN A 169 6.63 -6.79 -2.26
N GLY A 170 7.39 -5.70 -2.33
CA GLY A 170 8.84 -5.70 -2.55
C GLY A 170 9.69 -5.48 -1.31
N THR A 171 9.14 -4.88 -0.25
CA THR A 171 9.91 -4.42 0.92
C THR A 171 9.19 -4.70 2.23
N MET A 172 9.99 -4.77 3.29
CA MET A 172 9.57 -4.74 4.68
C MET A 172 10.11 -3.47 5.33
N ASN A 173 9.22 -2.60 5.78
CA ASN A 173 9.58 -1.40 6.53
C ASN A 173 9.42 -1.67 8.02
N ILE A 174 10.48 -1.45 8.79
CA ILE A 174 10.54 -1.69 10.24
C ILE A 174 10.61 -0.35 10.95
N MET A 175 9.79 -0.15 11.96
CA MET A 175 9.71 1.09 12.71
C MET A 175 9.56 0.81 14.20
N TYR A 176 10.40 1.43 15.01
CA TYR A 176 10.19 1.46 16.45
C TYR A 176 9.21 2.57 16.82
N ILE A 177 8.29 2.24 17.71
CA ILE A 177 7.31 3.19 18.27
C ILE A 177 7.44 3.19 19.78
N ASN A 178 7.69 4.36 20.35
CA ASN A 178 7.72 4.57 21.80
C ASN A 178 6.58 5.48 22.21
N ASN A 179 5.66 4.96 23.04
CA ASN A 179 4.49 5.70 23.51
C ASN A 179 3.76 6.45 22.37
N SER A 180 3.37 5.71 21.35
CA SER A 180 2.65 6.21 20.16
C SER A 180 3.46 7.13 19.23
N ARG A 181 4.76 7.29 19.42
CA ARG A 181 5.65 8.11 18.59
C ARG A 181 6.71 7.27 17.89
N PRO A 182 6.88 7.41 16.57
CA PRO A 182 7.94 6.72 15.86
C PRO A 182 9.31 7.25 16.28
N LEU A 183 10.29 6.35 16.38
CA LEU A 183 11.67 6.70 16.61
C LEU A 183 12.40 6.75 15.26
N GLU A 184 12.56 7.94 14.70
CA GLU A 184 13.10 8.15 13.34
C GLU A 184 14.45 7.47 13.09
N LYS A 185 15.35 7.49 14.10
CA LYS A 185 16.67 6.84 14.02
C LYS A 185 16.63 5.32 14.07
N LYS A 186 15.47 4.73 14.40
CA LYS A 186 15.24 3.28 14.46
C LYS A 186 14.18 2.85 13.45
N CYS A 187 14.37 3.28 12.20
CA CYS A 187 13.55 2.92 11.06
C CYS A 187 14.43 2.32 9.96
N PHE A 188 14.01 1.19 9.42
CA PHE A 188 14.78 0.40 8.46
C PHE A 188 13.88 -0.06 7.33
N THR A 189 14.46 -0.21 6.14
CA THR A 189 13.79 -0.82 4.99
C THR A 189 14.63 -2.00 4.51
N GLU A 190 14.01 -3.17 4.41
CA GLU A 190 14.63 -4.42 4.00
C GLU A 190 13.91 -4.97 2.76
N LYS A 191 14.64 -5.69 1.90
CA LYS A 191 14.07 -6.35 0.71
C LYS A 191 13.41 -7.70 1.08
N TYR A 192 12.43 -7.66 1.97
CA TYR A 192 11.69 -8.82 2.47
C TYR A 192 10.18 -8.64 2.28
N GLY A 193 9.72 -8.58 1.01
CA GLY A 193 8.31 -8.50 0.67
C GLY A 193 7.69 -9.86 0.31
N THR A 194 6.42 -9.86 -0.06
CA THR A 194 5.72 -11.07 -0.49
C THR A 194 6.24 -11.61 -1.81
N HIS A 195 6.72 -10.74 -2.72
CA HIS A 195 7.31 -11.18 -3.99
C HIS A 195 8.59 -11.99 -3.78
N GLN A 196 9.46 -11.61 -2.82
CA GLN A 196 10.65 -12.39 -2.49
C GLN A 196 10.28 -13.77 -1.93
N CYS A 197 9.15 -13.87 -1.20
CA CYS A 197 8.62 -15.17 -0.78
C CYS A 197 8.20 -16.02 -1.98
N VAL A 198 7.51 -15.43 -2.98
CA VAL A 198 7.14 -16.13 -4.23
C VAL A 198 8.39 -16.67 -4.93
N LEU A 199 9.45 -15.86 -5.05
CA LEU A 199 10.71 -16.29 -5.66
C LEU A 199 11.36 -17.45 -4.90
N ALA A 200 11.40 -17.40 -3.57
CA ALA A 200 11.94 -18.48 -2.73
C ALA A 200 11.13 -19.78 -2.88
N VAL A 201 9.80 -19.67 -2.97
CA VAL A 201 8.91 -20.81 -3.21
C VAL A 201 9.16 -21.42 -4.60
N ARG A 202 9.29 -20.59 -5.65
CA ARG A 202 9.61 -21.07 -7.02
C ARG A 202 10.92 -21.86 -7.06
N GLU A 203 11.97 -21.32 -6.40
CA GLU A 203 13.26 -22.01 -6.32
C GLU A 203 13.11 -23.36 -5.61
N SER A 204 12.35 -23.42 -4.51
CA SER A 204 12.11 -24.68 -3.78
C SER A 204 11.33 -25.69 -4.61
N LEU A 205 10.29 -25.26 -5.34
CA LEU A 205 9.51 -26.12 -6.25
C LEU A 205 10.38 -26.70 -7.37
N LEU A 206 11.23 -25.87 -7.97
CA LEU A 206 12.15 -26.30 -9.02
C LEU A 206 13.16 -27.32 -8.47
N LYS A 207 13.72 -27.05 -7.29
CA LYS A 207 14.72 -27.92 -6.65
C LYS A 207 14.14 -29.27 -6.18
N GLU A 208 12.96 -29.26 -5.53
CA GLU A 208 12.40 -30.45 -4.90
C GLU A 208 11.53 -31.29 -5.87
N LEU A 209 10.85 -30.65 -6.83
CA LEU A 209 9.90 -31.31 -7.73
C LEU A 209 10.25 -31.18 -9.23
N GLY A 210 11.30 -30.42 -9.59
CA GLY A 210 11.70 -30.20 -10.99
C GLY A 210 10.63 -29.47 -11.82
N THR A 211 9.76 -28.67 -11.21
CA THR A 211 8.62 -28.05 -11.88
C THR A 211 8.45 -26.57 -11.52
N VAL A 212 7.75 -25.85 -12.37
CA VAL A 212 7.34 -24.45 -12.15
C VAL A 212 5.83 -24.44 -11.90
N VAL A 213 5.40 -23.67 -10.92
CA VAL A 213 3.99 -23.39 -10.61
C VAL A 213 3.74 -21.90 -10.87
N ASP A 214 2.57 -21.58 -11.40
CA ASP A 214 2.18 -20.20 -11.67
C ASP A 214 2.21 -19.34 -10.39
N ASP A 215 2.73 -18.12 -10.50
CA ASP A 215 2.88 -17.22 -9.36
C ASP A 215 1.55 -16.90 -8.69
N LEU A 216 0.44 -16.79 -9.43
CA LEU A 216 -0.89 -16.56 -8.88
C LEU A 216 -1.33 -17.68 -7.94
N VAL A 217 -0.96 -18.93 -8.24
CA VAL A 217 -1.23 -20.07 -7.37
C VAL A 217 -0.39 -20.01 -6.09
N ILE A 218 0.90 -19.68 -6.24
CA ILE A 218 1.81 -19.51 -5.09
C ILE A 218 1.30 -18.37 -4.20
N GLU A 219 0.94 -17.22 -4.78
CA GLU A 219 0.37 -16.07 -4.06
C GLU A 219 -0.94 -16.44 -3.34
N GLN A 220 -1.78 -17.25 -3.99
CA GLN A 220 -3.00 -17.75 -3.35
C GLN A 220 -2.67 -18.54 -2.09
N VAL A 221 -1.71 -19.49 -2.15
CA VAL A 221 -1.29 -20.27 -0.97
C VAL A 221 -0.69 -19.37 0.09
N ILE A 222 0.17 -18.42 -0.28
CA ILE A 222 0.76 -17.46 0.67
C ILE A 222 -0.35 -16.68 1.40
N ARG A 223 -1.36 -16.23 0.68
CA ARG A 223 -2.46 -15.40 1.23
C ARG A 223 -3.45 -16.19 2.06
N THR A 224 -3.82 -17.41 1.65
CA THR A 224 -4.92 -18.17 2.25
C THR A 224 -4.47 -19.40 3.04
N GLY A 225 -3.20 -19.81 2.91
CA GLY A 225 -2.65 -21.04 3.46
C GLY A 225 -2.91 -22.28 2.60
N THR A 226 -3.68 -22.16 1.50
CA THR A 226 -4.06 -23.31 0.64
C THR A 226 -4.41 -22.87 -0.78
N ALA A 227 -4.47 -23.84 -1.70
CA ALA A 227 -5.04 -23.72 -3.05
C ALA A 227 -5.56 -25.09 -3.49
N ASP A 228 -6.37 -25.13 -4.54
CA ASP A 228 -6.84 -26.39 -5.17
C ASP A 228 -5.77 -26.93 -6.12
N ILE A 229 -4.73 -27.53 -5.54
CA ILE A 229 -3.59 -28.16 -6.23
C ILE A 229 -3.19 -29.47 -5.53
N GLY A 230 -2.40 -30.30 -6.23
CA GLY A 230 -1.91 -31.56 -5.65
C GLY A 230 -1.10 -31.35 -4.35
N GLU A 231 -1.32 -32.21 -3.34
CA GLU A 231 -0.75 -32.07 -1.99
C GLU A 231 0.79 -31.98 -1.99
N LYS A 232 1.46 -32.69 -2.91
CA LYS A 232 2.93 -32.59 -3.03
C LYS A 232 3.44 -31.16 -3.27
N TYR A 233 2.68 -30.36 -4.02
CA TYR A 233 3.02 -28.94 -4.28
C TYR A 233 2.72 -28.08 -3.04
N LEU A 234 1.57 -28.31 -2.40
CA LEU A 234 1.20 -27.59 -1.17
C LEU A 234 2.23 -27.79 -0.05
N ILE A 235 2.75 -29.01 0.12
CA ILE A 235 3.78 -29.30 1.13
C ILE A 235 5.03 -28.46 0.86
N VAL A 236 5.53 -28.42 -0.38
CA VAL A 236 6.74 -27.66 -0.72
C VAL A 236 6.50 -26.17 -0.55
N ILE A 237 5.36 -25.64 -1.04
CA ILE A 237 5.03 -24.22 -0.94
C ILE A 237 4.92 -23.78 0.53
N ARG A 238 4.19 -24.55 1.35
CA ARG A 238 4.01 -24.25 2.78
C ARG A 238 5.32 -24.27 3.55
N LYS A 239 6.19 -25.25 3.26
CA LYS A 239 7.52 -25.36 3.86
C LYS A 239 8.38 -24.16 3.50
N ALA A 240 8.49 -23.83 2.21
CA ALA A 240 9.29 -22.70 1.75
C ALA A 240 8.78 -21.35 2.28
N ALA A 241 7.45 -21.13 2.32
CA ALA A 241 6.85 -19.96 2.92
C ALA A 241 7.09 -19.88 4.44
N GLY A 242 7.06 -21.03 5.13
CA GLY A 242 7.41 -21.13 6.54
C GLY A 242 8.86 -20.77 6.81
N ASP A 243 9.78 -21.28 6.01
CA ASP A 243 11.21 -20.96 6.13
C ASP A 243 11.46 -19.47 5.83
N TYR A 244 10.79 -18.91 4.84
CA TYR A 244 10.87 -17.47 4.56
C TYR A 244 10.34 -16.61 5.73
N THR A 245 9.26 -17.00 6.40
CA THR A 245 8.77 -16.28 7.58
C THR A 245 9.74 -16.37 8.77
N LYS A 246 10.47 -17.48 8.93
CA LYS A 246 11.55 -17.59 9.93
C LYS A 246 12.66 -16.60 9.65
N GLU A 247 13.06 -16.42 8.38
CA GLU A 247 14.03 -15.41 7.96
C GLU A 247 13.56 -14.00 8.29
N ILE A 248 12.28 -13.67 8.08
CA ILE A 248 11.71 -12.39 8.50
C ILE A 248 11.90 -12.18 10.00
N PHE A 249 11.52 -13.15 10.83
CA PHE A 249 11.71 -13.03 12.28
C PHE A 249 13.19 -12.96 12.70
N HIS A 250 14.07 -13.67 11.97
CA HIS A 250 15.51 -13.52 12.17
C HIS A 250 15.95 -12.08 11.89
N LYS A 251 15.52 -11.51 10.77
CA LYS A 251 15.83 -10.13 10.39
C LYS A 251 15.29 -9.10 11.40
N LEU A 252 14.09 -9.33 11.94
CA LEU A 252 13.56 -8.49 13.02
C LEU A 252 14.41 -8.55 14.28
N ARG A 253 14.93 -9.75 14.64
CA ARG A 253 15.87 -9.89 15.78
C ARG A 253 17.20 -9.19 15.54
N GLU A 254 17.75 -9.23 14.32
CA GLU A 254 18.93 -8.42 13.96
C GLU A 254 18.68 -6.91 14.14
N ARG A 255 17.41 -6.48 14.01
CA ARG A 255 16.95 -5.12 14.30
C ARG A 255 16.45 -4.98 15.73
N GLU A 256 16.99 -5.74 16.67
CA GLU A 256 16.74 -5.66 18.11
C GLU A 256 15.28 -6.01 18.53
N TYR A 257 14.48 -6.69 17.68
CA TYR A 257 13.18 -7.19 18.13
C TYR A 257 13.37 -8.25 19.22
N ASN A 258 12.80 -7.98 20.38
CA ASN A 258 12.71 -8.94 21.47
C ASN A 258 11.24 -9.18 21.84
N PRO A 259 10.69 -10.39 21.59
CA PRO A 259 9.29 -10.68 21.85
C PRO A 259 8.91 -10.65 23.32
N GLU A 260 9.86 -10.78 24.25
CA GLU A 260 9.60 -10.69 25.69
C GLU A 260 9.44 -9.26 26.16
N LEU A 261 10.12 -8.30 25.50
CA LEU A 261 10.16 -6.90 25.91
C LEU A 261 9.20 -5.99 25.15
N MET A 262 8.86 -6.34 23.89
CA MET A 262 8.04 -5.47 23.04
C MET A 262 6.96 -6.24 22.28
N ARG A 263 5.90 -5.56 21.90
CA ARG A 263 4.89 -6.09 20.99
C ARG A 263 5.28 -5.84 19.55
N LEU A 264 4.87 -6.73 18.67
CA LEU A 264 5.00 -6.59 17.22
C LEU A 264 3.64 -6.30 16.59
N TYR A 265 3.58 -5.27 15.76
CA TYR A 265 2.42 -4.96 14.94
C TYR A 265 2.80 -5.16 13.48
N VAL A 266 2.12 -6.08 12.81
CA VAL A 266 2.35 -6.37 11.39
C VAL A 266 1.21 -5.78 10.58
N VAL A 267 1.57 -4.96 9.59
CA VAL A 267 0.64 -4.33 8.65
C VAL A 267 1.07 -4.66 7.21
N GLY A 268 0.26 -4.30 6.23
CA GLY A 268 0.54 -4.57 4.82
C GLY A 268 0.07 -5.95 4.36
N GLY A 269 0.20 -6.19 3.05
CA GLY A 269 -0.28 -7.42 2.41
C GLY A 269 0.44 -8.70 2.90
N GLY A 270 1.69 -8.58 3.34
CA GLY A 270 2.47 -9.70 3.88
C GLY A 270 2.04 -10.16 5.28
N GLY A 271 1.14 -9.45 5.94
CA GLY A 271 0.59 -9.88 7.24
C GLY A 271 -0.10 -11.24 7.17
N CYS A 272 -0.76 -11.58 6.06
CA CYS A 272 -1.37 -12.91 5.86
C CYS A 272 -0.31 -14.03 5.81
N MET A 273 0.85 -13.78 5.22
CA MET A 273 1.97 -14.72 5.18
C MET A 273 2.47 -15.03 6.61
N ILE A 274 2.70 -14.00 7.41
CA ILE A 274 3.08 -14.17 8.82
C ILE A 274 2.00 -14.95 9.58
N GLN A 275 0.71 -14.65 9.34
CA GLN A 275 -0.41 -15.34 9.99
C GLN A 275 -0.48 -16.82 9.64
N ASN A 276 -0.25 -17.18 8.37
CA ASN A 276 -0.42 -18.55 7.88
C ASN A 276 0.80 -19.43 8.15
N PHE A 277 2.01 -18.87 8.16
CA PHE A 277 3.26 -19.65 8.17
C PHE A 277 4.23 -19.23 9.28
N GLY A 278 4.01 -18.11 9.97
CA GLY A 278 4.90 -17.64 11.03
C GLY A 278 4.72 -18.41 12.35
N GLU A 279 5.84 -18.64 13.03
CA GLU A 279 5.87 -19.17 14.40
C GLU A 279 6.10 -18.01 15.38
N TYR A 280 5.07 -17.62 16.14
CA TYR A 280 5.13 -16.46 17.05
C TYR A 280 4.13 -16.56 18.20
N ASP A 281 4.37 -15.86 19.28
CA ASP A 281 3.42 -15.71 20.39
C ASP A 281 2.26 -14.79 19.97
N LYS A 282 1.08 -15.37 19.78
CA LYS A 282 -0.15 -14.66 19.37
C LYS A 282 -0.59 -13.59 20.37
N SER A 283 -0.15 -13.67 21.64
CA SER A 283 -0.44 -12.65 22.65
C SER A 283 0.42 -11.38 22.48
N ARG A 284 1.54 -11.48 21.78
CA ARG A 284 2.54 -10.43 21.61
C ARG A 284 2.59 -9.85 20.18
N VAL A 285 1.97 -10.55 19.20
CA VAL A 285 1.94 -10.12 17.80
C VAL A 285 0.51 -9.78 17.38
N THR A 286 0.32 -8.59 16.85
CA THR A 286 -0.95 -8.13 16.28
C THR A 286 -0.80 -8.00 14.76
N ILE A 287 -1.64 -8.71 14.01
CA ILE A 287 -1.67 -8.61 12.54
C ILE A 287 -2.90 -7.79 12.13
N VAL A 288 -2.68 -6.69 11.42
CA VAL A 288 -3.73 -5.85 10.86
C VAL A 288 -4.13 -6.41 9.50
N ARG A 289 -5.29 -7.05 9.45
CA ARG A 289 -5.78 -7.75 8.24
C ARG A 289 -6.31 -6.81 7.16
N ASP A 290 -6.60 -5.58 7.50
CA ASP A 290 -7.13 -4.60 6.56
C ASP A 290 -6.02 -4.12 5.63
N ILE A 291 -6.02 -4.60 4.39
CA ILE A 291 -5.05 -4.23 3.36
C ILE A 291 -5.11 -2.75 2.98
N CYS A 292 -6.23 -2.07 3.26
CA CYS A 292 -6.44 -0.64 3.03
C CYS A 292 -6.09 0.21 4.27
N ALA A 293 -5.58 -0.39 5.36
CA ALA A 293 -5.33 0.31 6.62
C ALA A 293 -4.42 1.53 6.45
N THR A 294 -3.38 1.44 5.61
CA THR A 294 -2.46 2.54 5.32
C THR A 294 -3.18 3.72 4.67
N ALA A 295 -3.94 3.48 3.61
CA ALA A 295 -4.72 4.52 2.92
C ALA A 295 -5.79 5.15 3.83
N LYS A 296 -6.49 4.33 4.63
CA LYS A 296 -7.43 4.81 5.65
C LYS A 296 -6.75 5.70 6.70
N GLY A 297 -5.54 5.32 7.08
CA GLY A 297 -4.72 6.10 8.02
C GLY A 297 -4.34 7.46 7.46
N TYR A 298 -3.87 7.54 6.21
CA TYR A 298 -3.57 8.80 5.54
C TYR A 298 -4.80 9.72 5.51
N GLU A 299 -5.94 9.18 5.09
CA GLU A 299 -7.21 9.91 5.06
C GLU A 299 -7.56 10.46 6.44
N ALA A 300 -7.47 9.63 7.48
CA ALA A 300 -7.79 10.03 8.85
C ALA A 300 -6.84 11.10 9.41
N MET A 301 -5.54 10.99 9.12
CA MET A 301 -4.54 11.97 9.54
C MET A 301 -4.78 13.33 8.89
N THR A 302 -5.10 13.36 7.60
CA THR A 302 -5.43 14.60 6.86
C THR A 302 -6.74 15.21 7.38
N VAL A 303 -7.79 14.39 7.55
CA VAL A 303 -9.06 14.84 8.14
C VAL A 303 -8.82 15.50 9.50
N ARG A 304 -8.05 14.86 10.39
CA ARG A 304 -7.71 15.43 11.70
C ARG A 304 -6.91 16.73 11.61
N LYS A 305 -6.01 16.84 10.61
CA LYS A 305 -5.24 18.06 10.35
C LYS A 305 -6.18 19.20 9.90
N ILE A 306 -7.09 18.95 8.95
CA ILE A 306 -8.06 19.94 8.48
C ILE A 306 -8.98 20.37 9.63
N GLN A 307 -9.45 19.44 10.48
CA GLN A 307 -10.28 19.78 11.65
C GLN A 307 -9.56 20.66 12.66
N ARG A 308 -8.27 20.38 12.93
CA ARG A 308 -7.46 21.23 13.83
C ARG A 308 -7.28 22.65 13.29
N ASN A 309 -7.32 22.82 11.99
CA ASN A 309 -7.24 24.11 11.33
C ASN A 309 -8.61 24.77 11.09
N GLY A 310 -9.68 24.27 11.76
CA GLY A 310 -11.02 24.88 11.71
C GLY A 310 -11.99 24.28 10.69
N GLY A 311 -11.58 23.28 9.92
CA GLY A 311 -12.49 22.56 9.02
C GLY A 311 -13.43 21.59 9.75
N MET A 312 -14.55 21.22 9.10
CA MET A 312 -15.58 20.33 9.67
C MET A 312 -15.88 19.16 8.76
N LEU A 313 -16.25 18.02 9.34
CA LEU A 313 -16.84 16.89 8.61
C LEU A 313 -18.25 17.27 8.10
N VAL A 314 -18.59 16.85 6.89
CA VAL A 314 -19.90 17.06 6.26
C VAL A 314 -20.66 15.75 6.22
#